data_118084d1d153ec2fd6023578a0f1e07d
#
_entry.id   118084d1d153ec2fd6023578a0f1e07d
#
_cell.length_a   1.000
_cell.length_b   1.000
_cell.length_c   1.000
_cell.angle_alpha   90.00
_cell.angle_beta   90.00
_cell.angle_gamma   90.00
#
_symmetry.space_group_name_H-M   'P 1'
#
loop_
_entity.id
_entity.type
_entity.pdbx_description
1 polymer ?
#
loop_
_entity_poly.entity_id
_entity_poly.type
_entity_poly.pdbx_seq_one_letter_code
_entity_poly.pdbx_strand_id
1 'polypeptide(L)'
;MIAAMAVFAIEDALIKAASAMLPVGEVLVLFGLGGVLAFATVALIDKQPLYNPGVVSRPMLIRVVFEVSGRLFYVLALSLIPLSAVTVILQATPLVVVAGAALVFGEKVGWRRWTAIFLGLVGVVVIIQPGTEGFSMLSLLAVFGMLGFAGRDLASRAAPATMSTAILGLYGFMSIIVAGGLYSAWQGVAFVMPDARISLYVLGAVLAGVTAYSCLMKAMRTGEVSAVTPFRYSRLLFGIALGIVLFGERLSLAMVVGSGLIVVSGLFILWRGRQVSGKT
;
A
#
# COMPACT_ATOMS: atom_id res chain seq x y z
N MET A 1 13.62 3.82 5.59
CA MET A 1 12.69 3.85 4.44
C MET A 1 13.03 2.78 3.40
N ILE A 2 14.23 2.74 2.79
CA ILE A 2 14.57 1.74 1.74
C ILE A 2 14.35 0.30 2.23
N ALA A 3 14.83 -0.04 3.43
CA ALA A 3 14.59 -1.37 4.01
C ALA A 3 13.09 -1.70 4.14
N ALA A 4 12.27 -0.73 4.58
CA ALA A 4 10.82 -0.90 4.62
C ALA A 4 10.23 -1.22 3.25
N MET A 5 10.69 -0.53 2.20
CA MET A 5 10.21 -0.73 0.82
C MET A 5 10.64 -2.08 0.25
N ALA A 6 11.86 -2.53 0.55
CA ALA A 6 12.33 -3.87 0.16
C ALA A 6 11.49 -4.98 0.83
N VAL A 7 11.23 -4.83 2.13
CA VAL A 7 10.47 -5.84 2.88
C VAL A 7 8.98 -5.82 2.49
N PHE A 8 8.40 -4.66 2.15
CA PHE A 8 7.05 -4.62 1.56
C PHE A 8 6.99 -5.33 0.20
N ALA A 9 8.01 -5.22 -0.64
CA ALA A 9 8.03 -5.94 -1.90
C ALA A 9 8.12 -7.46 -1.69
N ILE A 10 8.84 -7.92 -0.67
CA ILE A 10 8.86 -9.32 -0.25
C ILE A 10 7.48 -9.76 0.26
N GLU A 11 6.82 -8.95 1.09
CA GLU A 11 5.43 -9.20 1.52
C GLU A 11 4.51 -9.42 0.32
N ASP A 12 4.56 -8.51 -0.65
CA ASP A 12 3.72 -8.57 -1.86
C ASP A 12 3.96 -9.86 -2.65
N ALA A 13 5.23 -10.23 -2.83
CA ALA A 13 5.60 -11.45 -3.53
C ALA A 13 5.09 -12.71 -2.81
N LEU A 14 5.19 -12.76 -1.48
CA LEU A 14 4.71 -13.88 -0.67
C LEU A 14 3.17 -13.95 -0.66
N ILE A 15 2.47 -12.82 -0.57
CA ILE A 15 1.01 -12.76 -0.70
C ILE A 15 0.58 -13.24 -2.09
N LYS A 16 1.26 -12.80 -3.16
CA LYS A 16 1.00 -13.26 -4.53
C LYS A 16 1.17 -14.76 -4.64
N ALA A 17 2.26 -15.31 -4.12
CA ALA A 17 2.53 -16.75 -4.14
C ALA A 17 1.47 -17.54 -3.34
N ALA A 18 1.07 -17.07 -2.16
CA ALA A 18 0.02 -17.70 -1.36
C ALA A 18 -1.35 -17.64 -2.05
N SER A 19 -1.69 -16.51 -2.68
CA SER A 19 -2.97 -16.31 -3.39
C SER A 19 -3.10 -17.14 -4.68
N ALA A 20 -2.01 -17.70 -5.17
CA ALA A 20 -2.05 -18.68 -6.27
C ALA A 20 -2.50 -20.09 -5.82
N MET A 21 -2.49 -20.34 -4.50
CA MET A 21 -2.73 -21.66 -3.90
C MET A 21 -3.92 -21.68 -2.94
N LEU A 22 -4.27 -20.53 -2.35
CA LEU A 22 -5.41 -20.35 -1.45
C LEU A 22 -6.38 -19.30 -1.98
N PRO A 23 -7.67 -19.36 -1.58
CA PRO A 23 -8.62 -18.28 -1.82
C PRO A 23 -8.08 -16.95 -1.27
N VAL A 24 -8.21 -15.88 -2.06
CA VAL A 24 -7.68 -14.54 -1.68
C VAL A 24 -8.22 -14.06 -0.34
N GLY A 25 -9.50 -14.32 -0.06
CA GLY A 25 -10.11 -13.94 1.22
C GLY A 25 -9.47 -14.65 2.41
N GLU A 26 -9.12 -15.92 2.25
CA GLU A 26 -8.43 -16.70 3.27
C GLU A 26 -7.01 -16.20 3.51
N VAL A 27 -6.25 -15.89 2.44
CA VAL A 27 -4.92 -15.29 2.56
C VAL A 27 -4.99 -13.98 3.35
N LEU A 28 -5.98 -13.12 3.06
CA LEU A 28 -6.19 -11.87 3.81
C LEU A 28 -6.51 -12.12 5.28
N VAL A 29 -7.38 -13.08 5.59
CA VAL A 29 -7.73 -13.41 6.98
C VAL A 29 -6.52 -13.93 7.73
N LEU A 30 -5.78 -14.91 7.18
CA LEU A 30 -4.61 -15.48 7.83
C LEU A 30 -3.49 -14.44 8.03
N PHE A 31 -3.22 -13.63 6.99
CA PHE A 31 -2.26 -12.52 7.07
C PHE A 31 -2.68 -11.49 8.12
N GLY A 32 -3.96 -11.12 8.12
CA GLY A 32 -4.53 -10.19 9.08
C GLY A 32 -4.45 -10.69 10.52
N LEU A 33 -4.80 -11.96 10.78
CA LEU A 33 -4.70 -12.58 12.09
C LEU A 33 -3.26 -12.59 12.61
N GLY A 34 -2.30 -13.01 11.78
CA GLY A 34 -0.90 -12.98 12.14
C GLY A 34 -0.39 -11.59 12.51
N GLY A 35 -0.78 -10.57 11.72
CA GLY A 35 -0.42 -9.18 12.01
C GLY A 35 -1.09 -8.62 13.28
N VAL A 36 -2.36 -8.97 13.53
CA VAL A 36 -3.07 -8.62 14.78
C VAL A 36 -2.34 -9.21 15.97
N LEU A 37 -2.01 -10.51 15.93
CA LEU A 37 -1.27 -11.17 17.02
C LEU A 37 0.08 -10.50 17.26
N ALA A 38 0.84 -10.19 16.20
CA ALA A 38 2.13 -9.54 16.32
C ALA A 38 2.02 -8.15 16.96
N PHE A 39 1.13 -7.29 16.46
CA PHE A 39 0.98 -5.94 17.00
C PHE A 39 0.30 -5.90 18.37
N ALA A 40 -0.62 -6.83 18.67
CA ALA A 40 -1.16 -6.99 20.01
C ALA A 40 -0.06 -7.37 21.02
N THR A 41 0.82 -8.31 20.64
CA THR A 41 1.96 -8.70 21.48
C THR A 41 2.89 -7.50 21.73
N VAL A 42 3.23 -6.72 20.69
CA VAL A 42 4.05 -5.50 20.86
C VAL A 42 3.37 -4.50 21.79
N ALA A 43 2.06 -4.25 21.60
CA ALA A 43 1.31 -3.33 22.45
C ALA A 43 1.28 -3.77 23.92
N LEU A 44 1.12 -5.08 24.17
CA LEU A 44 1.13 -5.64 25.53
C LEU A 44 2.52 -5.55 26.19
N ILE A 45 3.59 -5.82 25.43
CA ILE A 45 4.98 -5.65 25.93
C ILE A 45 5.24 -4.20 26.30
N ASP A 46 4.77 -3.26 25.48
CA ASP A 46 4.88 -1.81 25.71
C ASP A 46 3.87 -1.29 26.75
N LYS A 47 3.11 -2.19 27.40
CA LYS A 47 2.07 -1.87 28.40
C LYS A 47 1.05 -0.85 27.91
N GLN A 48 0.72 -0.89 26.61
CA GLN A 48 -0.27 -0.01 26.00
C GLN A 48 -1.65 -0.68 26.00
N PRO A 49 -2.74 0.07 26.29
CA PRO A 49 -4.09 -0.48 26.18
C PRO A 49 -4.41 -0.81 24.73
N LEU A 50 -4.92 -2.01 24.47
CA LEU A 50 -5.31 -2.44 23.12
C LEU A 50 -6.47 -1.61 22.57
N TYR A 51 -7.34 -1.10 23.44
CA TYR A 51 -8.42 -0.20 23.07
C TYR A 51 -8.01 1.26 23.32
N ASN A 52 -8.19 2.08 22.29
CA ASN A 52 -8.02 3.53 22.39
C ASN A 52 -9.31 4.19 21.85
N PRO A 53 -10.00 5.07 22.62
CA PRO A 53 -11.22 5.73 22.17
C PRO A 53 -11.09 6.49 20.85
N GLY A 54 -9.88 6.91 20.48
CA GLY A 54 -9.58 7.56 19.20
C GLY A 54 -9.91 6.70 17.99
N VAL A 55 -10.01 5.37 18.12
CA VAL A 55 -10.30 4.45 16.98
C VAL A 55 -11.72 4.60 16.44
N VAL A 56 -12.67 5.10 17.25
CA VAL A 56 -14.05 5.38 16.80
C VAL A 56 -14.24 6.82 16.31
N SER A 57 -13.16 7.61 16.23
CA SER A 57 -13.23 8.95 15.64
C SER A 57 -13.57 8.90 14.14
N ARG A 58 -14.29 9.93 13.64
CA ARG A 58 -14.67 10.00 12.22
C ARG A 58 -13.48 9.77 11.26
N PRO A 59 -12.30 10.39 11.44
CA PRO A 59 -11.17 10.12 10.57
C PRO A 59 -10.73 8.65 10.59
N MET A 60 -10.76 7.99 11.74
CA MET A 60 -10.39 6.59 11.86
C MET A 60 -11.40 5.65 11.23
N LEU A 61 -12.70 5.93 11.33
CA LEU A 61 -13.73 5.16 10.62
C LEU A 61 -13.59 5.28 9.10
N ILE A 62 -13.34 6.50 8.60
CA ILE A 62 -13.06 6.74 7.18
C ILE A 62 -11.79 5.98 6.77
N ARG A 63 -10.74 6.01 7.61
CA ARG A 63 -9.51 5.25 7.37
C ARG A 63 -9.77 3.76 7.25
N VAL A 64 -10.61 3.17 8.12
CA VAL A 64 -10.96 1.73 8.06
C VAL A 64 -11.63 1.39 6.73
N VAL A 65 -12.58 2.19 6.26
CA VAL A 65 -13.25 1.96 4.96
C VAL A 65 -12.23 1.94 3.82
N PHE A 66 -11.33 2.92 3.77
CA PHE A 66 -10.27 2.98 2.76
C PHE A 66 -9.22 1.88 2.93
N GLU A 67 -8.91 1.46 4.16
CA GLU A 67 -7.99 0.35 4.43
C GLU A 67 -8.59 -0.97 3.93
N VAL A 68 -9.86 -1.26 4.27
CA VAL A 68 -10.57 -2.47 3.84
C VAL A 68 -10.66 -2.54 2.33
N SER A 69 -11.18 -1.50 1.68
CA SER A 69 -11.32 -1.48 0.21
C SER A 69 -9.96 -1.49 -0.49
N GLY A 70 -9.03 -0.65 -0.04
CA GLY A 70 -7.70 -0.55 -0.62
C GLY A 70 -6.93 -1.87 -0.55
N ARG A 71 -6.94 -2.52 0.60
CA ARG A 71 -6.25 -3.81 0.78
C ARG A 71 -6.91 -4.92 -0.03
N LEU A 72 -8.24 -4.97 -0.06
CA LEU A 72 -8.96 -5.98 -0.84
C LEU A 72 -8.61 -5.86 -2.33
N PHE A 73 -8.81 -4.70 -2.93
CA PHE A 73 -8.54 -4.50 -4.35
C PHE A 73 -7.05 -4.68 -4.69
N TYR A 74 -6.16 -4.28 -3.79
CA TYR A 74 -4.72 -4.46 -3.97
C TYR A 74 -4.32 -5.94 -4.00
N VAL A 75 -4.80 -6.77 -3.06
CA VAL A 75 -4.46 -8.19 -3.02
C VAL A 75 -5.13 -8.96 -4.17
N LEU A 76 -6.35 -8.57 -4.57
CA LEU A 76 -6.97 -9.08 -5.79
C LEU A 76 -6.11 -8.76 -7.03
N ALA A 77 -5.59 -7.54 -7.14
CA ALA A 77 -4.67 -7.20 -8.22
C ALA A 77 -3.40 -8.06 -8.17
N LEU A 78 -2.78 -8.23 -7.00
CA LEU A 78 -1.59 -9.08 -6.84
C LEU A 78 -1.83 -10.53 -7.30
N SER A 79 -3.02 -11.08 -7.04
CA SER A 79 -3.36 -12.44 -7.42
C SER A 79 -3.64 -12.61 -8.91
N LEU A 80 -4.07 -11.56 -9.62
CA LEU A 80 -4.63 -11.64 -10.96
C LEU A 80 -3.74 -11.03 -12.06
N ILE A 81 -2.85 -10.10 -11.71
CA ILE A 81 -1.97 -9.42 -12.68
C ILE A 81 -0.50 -9.47 -12.20
N PRO A 82 0.48 -9.14 -13.08
CA PRO A 82 1.89 -9.15 -12.72
C PRO A 82 2.22 -8.26 -11.51
N LEU A 83 3.10 -8.75 -10.63
CA LEU A 83 3.57 -8.02 -9.45
C LEU A 83 4.21 -6.68 -9.81
N SER A 84 5.00 -6.66 -10.88
CA SER A 84 5.63 -5.44 -11.41
C SER A 84 4.59 -4.38 -11.78
N ALA A 85 3.51 -4.76 -12.48
CA ALA A 85 2.44 -3.85 -12.88
C ALA A 85 1.71 -3.26 -11.66
N VAL A 86 1.33 -4.10 -10.69
CA VAL A 86 0.70 -3.65 -9.44
C VAL A 86 1.61 -2.69 -8.68
N THR A 87 2.89 -3.03 -8.54
CA THR A 87 3.87 -2.21 -7.83
C THR A 87 4.04 -0.84 -8.50
N VAL A 88 4.11 -0.79 -9.83
CA VAL A 88 4.26 0.48 -10.57
C VAL A 88 3.03 1.37 -10.39
N ILE A 89 1.82 0.82 -10.55
CA ILE A 89 0.56 1.57 -10.37
C ILE A 89 0.47 2.14 -8.93
N LEU A 90 0.86 1.35 -7.94
CA LEU A 90 0.85 1.77 -6.53
C LEU A 90 1.76 2.97 -6.26
N GLN A 91 2.83 3.16 -7.04
CA GLN A 91 3.73 4.31 -6.89
C GLN A 91 3.08 5.65 -7.25
N ALA A 92 1.91 5.67 -7.87
CA ALA A 92 1.13 6.89 -8.06
C ALA A 92 0.39 7.35 -6.77
N THR A 93 0.35 6.52 -5.71
CA THR A 93 -0.29 6.88 -4.42
C THR A 93 0.15 8.26 -3.90
N PRO A 94 1.45 8.63 -3.83
CA PRO A 94 1.85 9.95 -3.35
C PRO A 94 1.29 11.11 -4.17
N LEU A 95 1.10 10.92 -5.48
CA LEU A 95 0.52 11.94 -6.37
C LEU A 95 -0.94 12.19 -6.01
N VAL A 96 -1.70 11.11 -5.81
CA VAL A 96 -3.11 11.16 -5.41
C VAL A 96 -3.26 11.74 -4.01
N VAL A 97 -2.35 11.41 -3.08
CA VAL A 97 -2.35 11.99 -1.72
C VAL A 97 -2.14 13.51 -1.77
N VAL A 98 -1.21 14.01 -2.59
CA VAL A 98 -1.00 15.46 -2.73
C VAL A 98 -2.21 16.15 -3.35
N ALA A 99 -2.80 15.55 -4.40
CA ALA A 99 -4.03 16.06 -5.01
C ALA A 99 -5.19 16.07 -4.00
N GLY A 100 -5.37 14.97 -3.27
CA GLY A 100 -6.40 14.84 -2.24
C GLY A 100 -6.20 15.82 -1.08
N ALA A 101 -4.96 16.07 -0.66
CA ALA A 101 -4.66 17.07 0.38
C ALA A 101 -5.04 18.49 -0.06
N ALA A 102 -4.81 18.83 -1.33
CA ALA A 102 -5.25 20.11 -1.87
C ALA A 102 -6.78 20.25 -1.89
N LEU A 103 -7.49 19.18 -2.28
CA LEU A 103 -8.95 19.21 -2.43
C LEU A 103 -9.69 19.11 -1.08
N VAL A 104 -9.19 18.27 -0.15
CA VAL A 104 -9.86 17.98 1.12
C VAL A 104 -9.44 18.94 2.23
N PHE A 105 -8.15 19.27 2.30
CA PHE A 105 -7.61 20.14 3.36
C PHE A 105 -7.33 21.58 2.89
N GLY A 106 -7.62 21.91 1.63
CA GLY A 106 -7.40 23.24 1.07
C GLY A 106 -5.91 23.63 0.97
N GLU A 107 -5.00 22.64 0.92
CA GLU A 107 -3.58 22.92 0.79
C GLU A 107 -3.27 23.64 -0.54
N LYS A 108 -2.49 24.71 -0.48
CA LYS A 108 -2.12 25.47 -1.68
C LYS A 108 -1.10 24.69 -2.50
N VAL A 109 -1.57 24.08 -3.57
CA VAL A 109 -0.76 23.40 -4.57
C VAL A 109 -0.62 24.29 -5.80
N GLY A 110 0.60 24.77 -6.06
CA GLY A 110 0.88 25.62 -7.22
C GLY A 110 0.73 24.86 -8.54
N TRP A 111 0.48 25.60 -9.64
CA TRP A 111 0.22 25.02 -10.97
C TRP A 111 1.29 24.00 -11.43
N ARG A 112 2.57 24.23 -11.13
CA ARG A 112 3.66 23.31 -11.49
C ARG A 112 3.54 21.94 -10.81
N ARG A 113 3.02 21.88 -9.56
CA ARG A 113 2.75 20.61 -8.89
C ARG A 113 1.52 19.93 -9.50
N TRP A 114 0.49 20.69 -9.86
CA TRP A 114 -0.67 20.15 -10.58
C TRP A 114 -0.27 19.53 -11.92
N THR A 115 0.61 20.19 -12.69
CA THR A 115 1.14 19.63 -13.95
C THR A 115 1.89 18.31 -13.68
N ALA A 116 2.72 18.25 -12.64
CA ALA A 116 3.43 17.03 -12.30
C ALA A 116 2.49 15.90 -11.85
N ILE A 117 1.43 16.21 -11.07
CA ILE A 117 0.40 15.23 -10.70
C ILE A 117 -0.25 14.68 -11.97
N PHE A 118 -0.67 15.54 -12.87
CA PHE A 118 -1.29 15.12 -14.12
C PHE A 118 -0.38 14.23 -14.97
N LEU A 119 0.89 14.62 -15.15
CA LEU A 119 1.87 13.82 -15.90
C LEU A 119 2.12 12.45 -15.25
N GLY A 120 2.18 12.39 -13.91
CA GLY A 120 2.32 11.12 -13.21
C GLY A 120 1.08 10.21 -13.36
N LEU A 121 -0.13 10.79 -13.36
CA LEU A 121 -1.36 10.02 -13.61
C LEU A 121 -1.45 9.56 -15.07
N VAL A 122 -0.97 10.34 -16.04
CA VAL A 122 -0.78 9.89 -17.43
C VAL A 122 0.14 8.67 -17.47
N GLY A 123 1.19 8.62 -16.63
CA GLY A 123 2.04 7.43 -16.49
C GLY A 123 1.25 6.17 -16.10
N VAL A 124 0.26 6.28 -15.21
CA VAL A 124 -0.64 5.17 -14.87
C VAL A 124 -1.46 4.73 -16.10
N VAL A 125 -2.00 5.68 -16.87
CA VAL A 125 -2.76 5.38 -18.09
C VAL A 125 -1.89 4.69 -19.13
N VAL A 126 -0.63 5.12 -19.28
CA VAL A 126 0.34 4.47 -20.19
C VAL A 126 0.61 3.02 -19.79
N ILE A 127 0.63 2.70 -18.48
CA ILE A 127 0.83 1.33 -18.00
C ILE A 127 -0.41 0.46 -18.27
N ILE A 128 -1.58 1.02 -18.02
CA ILE A 128 -2.87 0.32 -18.15
C ILE A 128 -3.21 0.08 -19.63
N GLN A 129 -2.78 0.96 -20.52
CA GLN A 129 -3.01 0.90 -21.97
C GLN A 129 -4.50 0.73 -22.37
N PRO A 130 -5.42 1.56 -21.87
CA PRO A 130 -6.85 1.40 -22.15
C PRO A 130 -7.11 1.47 -23.67
N GLY A 131 -7.94 0.55 -24.17
CA GLY A 131 -8.31 0.49 -25.59
C GLY A 131 -7.30 -0.19 -26.51
N THR A 132 -6.25 -0.82 -25.99
CA THR A 132 -5.30 -1.65 -26.76
C THR A 132 -5.52 -3.13 -26.48
N GLU A 133 -4.95 -4.01 -27.30
CA GLU A 133 -4.96 -5.46 -27.05
C GLU A 133 -4.26 -5.86 -25.74
N GLY A 134 -3.36 -5.01 -25.22
CA GLY A 134 -2.69 -5.19 -23.94
C GLY A 134 -3.51 -4.75 -22.72
N PHE A 135 -4.71 -4.18 -22.93
CA PHE A 135 -5.56 -3.70 -21.86
C PHE A 135 -6.16 -4.85 -21.04
N SER A 136 -5.98 -4.78 -19.74
CA SER A 136 -6.67 -5.66 -18.80
C SER A 136 -7.55 -4.85 -17.85
N MET A 137 -8.84 -5.13 -17.83
CA MET A 137 -9.78 -4.57 -16.83
C MET A 137 -9.31 -4.87 -15.40
N LEU A 138 -8.56 -5.95 -15.20
CA LEU A 138 -8.03 -6.33 -13.90
C LEU A 138 -6.99 -5.31 -13.35
N SER A 139 -6.35 -4.54 -14.24
CA SER A 139 -5.45 -3.45 -13.82
C SER A 139 -6.18 -2.34 -13.06
N LEU A 140 -7.48 -2.18 -13.25
CA LEU A 140 -8.31 -1.25 -12.48
C LEU A 140 -8.37 -1.63 -10.99
N LEU A 141 -8.23 -2.92 -10.65
CA LEU A 141 -8.13 -3.35 -9.25
C LEU A 141 -6.91 -2.71 -8.57
N ALA A 142 -5.76 -2.65 -9.25
CA ALA A 142 -4.58 -1.97 -8.72
C ALA A 142 -4.81 -0.46 -8.55
N VAL A 143 -5.56 0.17 -9.46
CA VAL A 143 -5.94 1.60 -9.34
C VAL A 143 -6.87 1.81 -8.14
N PHE A 144 -7.90 0.97 -7.96
CA PHE A 144 -8.78 1.06 -6.79
C PHE A 144 -8.02 0.79 -5.49
N GLY A 145 -7.09 -0.17 -5.48
CA GLY A 145 -6.18 -0.40 -4.37
C GLY A 145 -5.33 0.84 -4.04
N MET A 146 -4.76 1.47 -5.06
CA MET A 146 -3.98 2.71 -4.94
C MET A 146 -4.83 3.86 -4.38
N LEU A 147 -6.05 4.07 -4.88
CA LEU A 147 -6.98 5.09 -4.39
C LEU A 147 -7.39 4.81 -2.93
N GLY A 148 -7.62 3.55 -2.58
CA GLY A 148 -7.89 3.13 -1.20
C GLY A 148 -6.73 3.50 -0.28
N PHE A 149 -5.50 3.17 -0.64
CA PHE A 149 -4.34 3.54 0.16
C PHE A 149 -4.10 5.05 0.23
N ALA A 150 -4.37 5.79 -0.84
CA ALA A 150 -4.30 7.24 -0.82
C ALA A 150 -5.35 7.84 0.14
N GLY A 151 -6.59 7.37 0.09
CA GLY A 151 -7.67 7.79 1.01
C GLY A 151 -7.36 7.44 2.46
N ARG A 152 -6.80 6.23 2.72
CA ARG A 152 -6.30 5.84 4.04
C ARG A 152 -5.22 6.80 4.55
N ASP A 153 -4.24 7.15 3.73
CA ASP A 153 -3.15 8.04 4.12
C ASP A 153 -3.67 9.45 4.42
N LEU A 154 -4.62 9.97 3.65
CA LEU A 154 -5.31 11.23 3.92
C LEU A 154 -6.12 11.19 5.23
N ALA A 155 -6.89 10.13 5.45
CA ALA A 155 -7.65 9.95 6.67
C ALA A 155 -6.74 9.80 7.91
N SER A 156 -5.60 9.10 7.77
CA SER A 156 -4.59 8.96 8.82
C SER A 156 -3.97 10.29 9.23
N ARG A 157 -3.87 11.23 8.28
CA ARG A 157 -3.36 12.58 8.55
C ARG A 157 -4.31 13.40 9.42
N ALA A 158 -5.61 13.13 9.35
CA ALA A 158 -6.64 13.75 10.18
C ALA A 158 -6.89 12.98 11.50
N ALA A 159 -6.23 11.85 11.72
CA ALA A 159 -6.41 11.02 12.91
C ALA A 159 -5.74 11.63 14.15
N PRO A 160 -6.23 11.32 15.37
CA PRO A 160 -5.62 11.81 16.61
C PRO A 160 -4.16 11.38 16.73
N ALA A 161 -3.27 12.34 17.07
CA ALA A 161 -1.83 12.11 17.23
C ALA A 161 -1.46 11.18 18.41
N THR A 162 -2.41 10.90 19.30
CA THR A 162 -2.25 10.08 20.50
C THR A 162 -2.13 8.58 20.23
N MET A 163 -2.37 8.12 19.00
CA MET A 163 -2.32 6.70 18.66
C MET A 163 -0.89 6.23 18.40
N SER A 164 -0.47 5.20 19.10
CA SER A 164 0.85 4.58 18.89
C SER A 164 0.92 3.80 17.58
N THR A 165 2.16 3.53 17.13
CA THR A 165 2.40 2.68 15.94
C THR A 165 1.83 1.28 16.10
N ALA A 166 1.94 0.69 17.31
CA ALA A 166 1.42 -0.64 17.60
C ALA A 166 -0.11 -0.67 17.47
N ILE A 167 -0.80 0.32 18.01
CA ILE A 167 -2.26 0.43 17.93
C ILE A 167 -2.72 0.69 16.49
N LEU A 168 -2.06 1.58 15.74
CA LEU A 168 -2.37 1.79 14.33
C LEU A 168 -2.15 0.54 13.48
N GLY A 169 -1.09 -0.23 13.78
CA GLY A 169 -0.83 -1.52 13.14
C GLY A 169 -1.91 -2.55 13.48
N LEU A 170 -2.24 -2.71 14.77
CA LEU A 170 -3.29 -3.60 15.25
C LEU A 170 -4.62 -3.39 14.49
N TYR A 171 -5.13 -2.15 14.50
CA TYR A 171 -6.39 -1.84 13.83
C TYR A 171 -6.30 -1.88 12.30
N GLY A 172 -5.12 -1.59 11.73
CA GLY A 172 -4.86 -1.79 10.31
C GLY A 172 -4.99 -3.26 9.90
N PHE A 173 -4.36 -4.18 10.65
CA PHE A 173 -4.47 -5.62 10.38
C PHE A 173 -5.86 -6.19 10.70
N MET A 174 -6.58 -5.66 11.69
CA MET A 174 -8.01 -5.98 11.90
C MET A 174 -8.85 -5.62 10.67
N SER A 175 -8.59 -4.48 10.04
CA SER A 175 -9.27 -4.09 8.80
C SER A 175 -9.00 -5.07 7.66
N ILE A 176 -7.82 -5.69 7.61
CA ILE A 176 -7.47 -6.72 6.62
C ILE A 176 -8.30 -8.00 6.87
N ILE A 177 -8.50 -8.40 8.13
CA ILE A 177 -9.39 -9.53 8.47
C ILE A 177 -10.80 -9.26 7.98
N VAL A 178 -11.30 -8.04 8.22
CA VAL A 178 -12.64 -7.65 7.76
C VAL A 178 -12.72 -7.72 6.23
N ALA A 179 -11.71 -7.20 5.51
CA ALA A 179 -11.67 -7.28 4.05
C ALA A 179 -11.70 -8.73 3.55
N GLY A 180 -10.88 -9.60 4.14
CA GLY A 180 -10.82 -11.03 3.79
C GLY A 180 -12.12 -11.76 4.11
N GLY A 181 -12.68 -11.51 5.30
CA GLY A 181 -13.95 -12.12 5.72
C GLY A 181 -15.14 -11.72 4.83
N LEU A 182 -15.28 -10.43 4.53
CA LEU A 182 -16.33 -9.93 3.62
C LEU A 182 -16.19 -10.53 2.23
N TYR A 183 -14.96 -10.60 1.70
CA TYR A 183 -14.71 -11.17 0.39
C TYR A 183 -14.99 -12.68 0.36
N SER A 184 -14.55 -13.43 1.39
CA SER A 184 -14.82 -14.87 1.50
C SER A 184 -16.33 -15.15 1.61
N ALA A 185 -17.05 -14.35 2.40
CA ALA A 185 -18.51 -14.49 2.53
C ALA A 185 -19.23 -14.20 1.20
N TRP A 186 -18.74 -13.19 0.45
CA TRP A 186 -19.30 -12.87 -0.87
C TRP A 186 -19.01 -13.97 -1.90
N GLN A 187 -17.79 -14.51 -1.88
CA GLN A 187 -17.35 -15.53 -2.84
C GLN A 187 -17.98 -16.90 -2.58
N GLY A 188 -18.35 -17.19 -1.31
CA GLY A 188 -18.94 -18.46 -0.90
C GLY A 188 -17.98 -19.65 -1.00
N VAL A 189 -16.67 -19.41 -1.09
CA VAL A 189 -15.65 -20.45 -1.15
C VAL A 189 -15.23 -20.84 0.28
N ALA A 190 -15.27 -22.17 0.54
CA ALA A 190 -14.80 -22.71 1.81
C ALA A 190 -13.29 -22.51 2.00
N PHE A 191 -12.87 -22.26 3.22
CA PHE A 191 -11.45 -22.21 3.56
C PHE A 191 -10.81 -23.59 3.43
N VAL A 192 -9.59 -23.61 2.93
CA VAL A 192 -8.79 -24.82 2.70
C VAL A 192 -7.65 -24.82 3.72
N MET A 193 -7.44 -25.96 4.38
CA MET A 193 -6.29 -26.07 5.31
C MET A 193 -4.98 -25.89 4.53
N PRO A 194 -4.19 -24.86 4.86
CA PRO A 194 -2.92 -24.63 4.18
C PRO A 194 -1.92 -25.74 4.50
N ASP A 195 -1.25 -26.23 3.48
CA ASP A 195 -0.11 -27.15 3.66
C ASP A 195 1.10 -26.41 4.28
N ALA A 196 2.17 -27.15 4.57
CA ALA A 196 3.37 -26.58 5.17
C ALA A 196 4.02 -25.48 4.30
N ARG A 197 3.97 -25.62 2.98
CA ARG A 197 4.55 -24.66 2.04
C ARG A 197 3.74 -23.35 2.02
N ILE A 198 2.44 -23.46 1.96
CA ILE A 198 1.53 -22.32 1.98
C ILE A 198 1.62 -21.58 3.32
N SER A 199 1.62 -22.36 4.42
CA SER A 199 1.80 -21.80 5.77
C SER A 199 3.10 -21.01 5.91
N LEU A 200 4.18 -21.46 5.27
CA LEU A 200 5.46 -20.75 5.24
C LEU A 200 5.36 -19.42 4.46
N TYR A 201 4.65 -19.41 3.32
CA TYR A 201 4.42 -18.17 2.57
C TYR A 201 3.60 -17.14 3.38
N VAL A 202 2.52 -17.59 4.03
CA VAL A 202 1.68 -16.72 4.87
C VAL A 202 2.47 -16.21 6.09
N LEU A 203 3.20 -17.08 6.79
CA LEU A 203 4.04 -16.68 7.91
C LEU A 203 5.12 -15.69 7.49
N GLY A 204 5.79 -15.96 6.37
CA GLY A 204 6.78 -15.05 5.79
C GLY A 204 6.16 -13.69 5.43
N ALA A 205 4.96 -13.67 4.84
CA ALA A 205 4.23 -12.45 4.54
C ALA A 205 3.90 -11.66 5.81
N VAL A 206 3.42 -12.33 6.88
CA VAL A 206 3.14 -11.69 8.18
C VAL A 206 4.40 -11.06 8.76
N LEU A 207 5.51 -11.81 8.83
CA LEU A 207 6.77 -11.30 9.35
C LEU A 207 7.31 -10.13 8.52
N ALA A 208 7.22 -10.23 7.20
CA ALA A 208 7.59 -9.15 6.29
C ALA A 208 6.68 -7.92 6.49
N GLY A 209 5.36 -8.09 6.53
CA GLY A 209 4.40 -6.99 6.69
C GLY A 209 4.57 -6.23 8.01
N VAL A 210 4.71 -6.96 9.13
CA VAL A 210 4.94 -6.37 10.46
C VAL A 210 6.28 -5.63 10.50
N THR A 211 7.34 -6.23 9.95
CA THR A 211 8.68 -5.64 9.90
C THR A 211 8.69 -4.39 9.01
N ALA A 212 8.11 -4.49 7.80
CA ALA A 212 8.02 -3.38 6.85
C ALA A 212 7.25 -2.19 7.44
N TYR A 213 6.10 -2.46 8.07
CA TYR A 213 5.29 -1.43 8.71
C TYR A 213 6.05 -0.76 9.85
N SER A 214 6.72 -1.54 10.72
CA SER A 214 7.52 -1.03 11.83
C SER A 214 8.68 -0.17 11.33
N CYS A 215 9.41 -0.63 10.31
CA CYS A 215 10.50 0.13 9.68
C CYS A 215 9.99 1.42 9.02
N LEU A 216 8.82 1.37 8.36
CA LEU A 216 8.18 2.54 7.77
C LEU A 216 7.85 3.58 8.85
N MET A 217 7.18 3.16 9.92
CA MET A 217 6.81 4.06 11.02
C MET A 217 8.04 4.65 11.71
N LYS A 218 9.08 3.85 11.94
CA LYS A 218 10.35 4.35 12.48
C LYS A 218 10.98 5.39 11.56
N ALA A 219 11.04 5.14 10.24
CA ALA A 219 11.59 6.08 9.27
C ALA A 219 10.81 7.39 9.20
N MET A 220 9.48 7.34 9.36
CA MET A 220 8.61 8.52 9.35
C MET A 220 8.71 9.36 10.62
N ARG A 221 9.14 8.75 11.75
CA ARG A 221 9.22 9.41 13.06
C ARG A 221 10.62 9.91 13.43
N THR A 222 11.69 9.38 12.81
CA THR A 222 13.08 9.70 13.17
C THR A 222 13.72 10.79 12.30
N GLY A 223 13.04 11.25 11.25
CA GLY A 223 13.58 12.27 10.35
C GLY A 223 12.51 13.17 9.77
N GLU A 224 12.93 14.17 9.01
CA GLU A 224 12.00 14.98 8.25
C GLU A 224 11.27 14.10 7.22
N VAL A 225 9.94 14.06 7.29
CA VAL A 225 9.09 13.27 6.37
C VAL A 225 9.41 13.59 4.90
N SER A 226 9.66 14.86 4.61
CA SER A 226 10.07 15.32 3.29
C SER A 226 11.41 14.74 2.79
N ALA A 227 12.33 14.41 3.73
CA ALA A 227 13.60 13.80 3.41
C ALA A 227 13.49 12.31 3.07
N VAL A 228 12.62 11.58 3.78
CA VAL A 228 12.51 10.11 3.64
C VAL A 228 11.47 9.67 2.60
N THR A 229 10.48 10.50 2.30
CA THR A 229 9.40 10.17 1.34
C THR A 229 9.90 9.79 -0.07
N PRO A 230 10.92 10.45 -0.67
CA PRO A 230 11.43 10.06 -1.99
C PRO A 230 11.90 8.60 -2.06
N PHE A 231 12.41 8.08 -0.95
CA PHE A 231 12.88 6.69 -0.88
C PHE A 231 11.75 5.65 -0.94
N ARG A 232 10.48 6.05 -0.85
CA ARG A 232 9.32 5.16 -1.09
C ARG A 232 9.32 4.63 -2.52
N TYR A 233 9.84 5.40 -3.49
CA TYR A 233 9.94 4.95 -4.88
C TYR A 233 10.90 3.78 -5.08
N SER A 234 11.80 3.48 -4.11
CA SER A 234 12.65 2.30 -4.16
C SER A 234 11.86 0.98 -4.17
N ARG A 235 10.60 0.96 -3.66
CA ARG A 235 9.72 -0.23 -3.75
C ARG A 235 9.53 -0.68 -5.20
N LEU A 236 9.52 0.26 -6.15
CA LEU A 236 9.44 -0.04 -7.58
C LEU A 236 10.58 -0.97 -8.02
N LEU A 237 11.81 -0.65 -7.62
CA LEU A 237 12.99 -1.45 -7.99
C LEU A 237 12.89 -2.88 -7.43
N PHE A 238 12.53 -3.01 -6.15
CA PHE A 238 12.38 -4.30 -5.50
C PHE A 238 11.21 -5.10 -6.06
N GLY A 239 10.04 -4.48 -6.29
CA GLY A 239 8.86 -5.14 -6.84
C GLY A 239 9.09 -5.65 -8.26
N ILE A 240 9.72 -4.84 -9.12
CA ILE A 240 10.10 -5.24 -10.48
C ILE A 240 11.11 -6.39 -10.43
N ALA A 241 12.17 -6.27 -9.61
CA ALA A 241 13.18 -7.30 -9.49
C ALA A 241 12.57 -8.64 -9.04
N LEU A 242 11.71 -8.63 -8.01
CA LEU A 242 11.02 -9.83 -7.55
C LEU A 242 10.02 -10.37 -8.58
N GLY A 243 9.32 -9.52 -9.32
CA GLY A 243 8.44 -9.91 -10.42
C GLY A 243 9.21 -10.69 -11.49
N ILE A 244 10.37 -10.19 -11.91
CA ILE A 244 11.22 -10.88 -12.89
C ILE A 244 11.79 -12.18 -12.32
N VAL A 245 12.41 -12.13 -11.12
CA VAL A 245 13.16 -13.26 -10.58
C VAL A 245 12.27 -14.40 -10.10
N LEU A 246 11.16 -14.09 -9.41
CA LEU A 246 10.29 -15.11 -8.81
C LEU A 246 9.15 -15.54 -9.72
N PHE A 247 8.65 -14.67 -10.57
CA PHE A 247 7.48 -14.92 -11.40
C PHE A 247 7.77 -14.93 -12.91
N GLY A 248 9.04 -14.71 -13.32
CA GLY A 248 9.43 -14.70 -14.73
C GLY A 248 8.76 -13.58 -15.55
N GLU A 249 8.35 -12.48 -14.89
CA GLU A 249 7.64 -11.38 -15.53
C GLU A 249 8.54 -10.64 -16.53
N ARG A 250 7.95 -10.20 -17.64
CA ARG A 250 8.64 -9.38 -18.63
C ARG A 250 8.17 -7.94 -18.54
N LEU A 251 9.11 -7.01 -18.50
CA LEU A 251 8.80 -5.59 -18.53
C LEU A 251 8.39 -5.17 -19.95
N SER A 252 7.20 -4.61 -20.08
CA SER A 252 6.80 -3.94 -21.32
C SER A 252 7.41 -2.53 -21.39
N LEU A 253 7.57 -1.99 -22.60
CA LEU A 253 8.00 -0.61 -22.80
C LEU A 253 7.04 0.38 -22.10
N ALA A 254 5.75 0.10 -22.12
CA ALA A 254 4.75 0.90 -21.42
C ALA A 254 4.98 0.95 -19.89
N MET A 255 5.38 -0.18 -19.28
CA MET A 255 5.73 -0.21 -17.85
C MET A 255 6.97 0.64 -17.56
N VAL A 256 7.99 0.58 -18.41
CA VAL A 256 9.22 1.39 -18.24
C VAL A 256 8.92 2.88 -18.38
N VAL A 257 8.21 3.28 -19.44
CA VAL A 257 7.86 4.69 -19.69
C VAL A 257 6.92 5.21 -18.61
N GLY A 258 5.86 4.48 -18.30
CA GLY A 258 4.88 4.88 -17.28
C GLY A 258 5.49 4.99 -15.88
N SER A 259 6.35 4.05 -15.48
CA SER A 259 7.08 4.13 -14.20
C SER A 259 8.02 5.33 -14.15
N GLY A 260 8.71 5.62 -15.24
CA GLY A 260 9.55 6.82 -15.38
C GLY A 260 8.74 8.10 -15.16
N LEU A 261 7.58 8.25 -15.80
CA LEU A 261 6.68 9.40 -15.61
C LEU A 261 6.22 9.53 -14.15
N ILE A 262 5.79 8.44 -13.52
CA ILE A 262 5.32 8.45 -12.12
C ILE A 262 6.45 8.88 -11.18
N VAL A 263 7.64 8.26 -11.31
CA VAL A 263 8.78 8.52 -10.42
C VAL A 263 9.28 9.96 -10.58
N VAL A 264 9.49 10.42 -11.82
CA VAL A 264 9.96 11.78 -12.10
C VAL A 264 8.95 12.81 -11.58
N SER A 265 7.65 12.62 -11.85
CA SER A 265 6.59 13.49 -11.35
C SER A 265 6.55 13.55 -9.82
N GLY A 266 6.65 12.40 -9.16
CA GLY A 266 6.66 12.32 -7.70
C GLY A 266 7.89 12.99 -7.08
N LEU A 267 9.08 12.74 -7.62
CA LEU A 267 10.32 13.38 -7.15
C LEU A 267 10.28 14.90 -7.36
N PHE A 268 9.73 15.37 -8.47
CA PHE A 268 9.56 16.81 -8.73
C PHE A 268 8.63 17.47 -7.70
N ILE A 269 7.50 16.84 -7.36
CA ILE A 269 6.57 17.35 -6.35
C ILE A 269 7.26 17.47 -4.99
N LEU A 270 8.02 16.45 -4.59
CA LEU A 270 8.74 16.43 -3.32
C LEU A 270 9.84 17.49 -3.27
N TRP A 271 10.63 17.62 -4.34
CA TRP A 271 11.67 18.64 -4.45
C TRP A 271 11.10 20.05 -4.34
N ARG A 272 10.00 20.33 -5.06
CA ARG A 272 9.34 21.62 -5.05
C ARG A 272 8.70 21.94 -3.68
N GLY A 273 8.23 20.92 -2.96
CA GLY A 273 7.72 21.07 -1.59
C GLY A 273 8.75 21.64 -0.63
N ARG A 274 9.98 21.14 -0.69
CA ARG A 274 11.09 21.62 0.14
C ARG A 274 11.47 23.07 -0.13
N GLN A 275 11.45 23.51 -1.39
CA GLN A 275 11.78 24.88 -1.76
C GLN A 275 10.80 25.92 -1.22
N VAL A 276 9.55 25.54 -1.01
CA VAL A 276 8.51 26.45 -0.48
C VAL A 276 8.59 26.51 1.04
N SER A 277 8.84 25.38 1.72
CA SER A 277 8.98 25.33 3.20
C SER A 277 10.27 25.99 3.72
N GLY A 278 11.32 26.07 2.92
CA GLY A 278 12.57 26.73 3.29
C GLY A 278 12.59 28.25 3.10
N LYS A 279 11.47 28.86 2.66
CA LYS A 279 11.30 30.30 2.45
C LYS A 279 10.34 30.97 3.42
N THR A 280 9.77 30.21 4.34
CA THR A 280 8.96 30.68 5.48
C THR A 280 9.72 30.50 6.78
#